data_47627c30a690fb5943c33ea20da86722
#
_entry.id   47627c30a690fb5943c33ea20da86722
#
_cell.length_a   1.000
_cell.length_b   1.000
_cell.length_c   1.000
_cell.angle_alpha   90.00
_cell.angle_beta   90.00
_cell.angle_gamma   90.00
#
_symmetry.space_group_name_H-M   'P 1'
#
loop_
_entity.id
_entity.type
_entity.pdbx_description
1 polymer ?
#
loop_
_entity_poly.entity_id
_entity_poly.type
_entity_poly.pdbx_seq_one_letter_code
_entity_poly.pdbx_strand_id
1 'polypeptide(L)'
;ARKDRAEKITEVLQQLGFEVTLPEVQELAGVGVVGRPHFAQHLVATHQIPSMAMAFKRVLGSGKPGDIRANWPTLDTAVSWITDAGGIAIVAHPMKYDMTLTKLRGLLEDFVAAGGQGLEVLTGYQDAQRVNTLADLAQRYDLYASAGSDFHQPGQPWAELGRVAALPDRCVPVWTLWS
;
A
#
# COMPACT_ATOMS: atom_id res chain seq x y z
N ALA A 1 15.98 7.66 4.23
CA ALA A 1 15.02 7.42 3.13
C ALA A 1 13.65 8.06 3.35
N ARG A 2 12.91 7.74 4.45
CA ARG A 2 11.56 8.31 4.66
C ARG A 2 11.61 9.79 5.07
N LYS A 3 12.58 10.19 5.92
CA LYS A 3 12.79 11.58 6.32
C LYS A 3 13.16 12.44 5.11
N ASP A 4 14.14 12.02 4.32
CA ASP A 4 14.58 12.69 3.11
C ASP A 4 13.45 12.86 2.08
N ARG A 5 12.52 11.90 2.04
CA ARG A 5 11.32 12.00 1.19
C ARG A 5 10.37 13.10 1.69
N ALA A 6 10.17 13.21 2.99
CA ALA A 6 9.30 14.23 3.57
C ALA A 6 9.90 15.64 3.32
N GLU A 7 11.21 15.79 3.50
CA GLU A 7 11.94 17.02 3.16
C GLU A 7 11.73 17.42 1.70
N LYS A 8 11.92 16.49 0.76
CA LYS A 8 11.71 16.73 -0.67
C LYS A 8 10.26 17.08 -1.02
N ILE A 9 9.27 16.47 -0.37
CA ILE A 9 7.87 16.84 -0.57
C ILE A 9 7.63 18.28 -0.10
N THR A 10 8.20 18.66 1.05
CA THR A 10 8.12 20.04 1.56
C THR A 10 8.69 21.04 0.57
N GLU A 11 9.91 20.79 0.08
CA GLU A 11 10.58 21.64 -0.91
C GLU A 11 9.74 21.81 -2.18
N VAL A 12 9.21 20.71 -2.72
CA VAL A 12 8.38 20.75 -3.93
C VAL A 12 7.09 21.53 -3.70
N LEU A 13 6.43 21.36 -2.56
CA LEU A 13 5.21 22.11 -2.26
C LEU A 13 5.50 23.60 -2.08
N GLN A 14 6.61 23.98 -1.44
CA GLN A 14 7.05 25.36 -1.31
C GLN A 14 7.36 25.99 -2.68
N GLN A 15 8.02 25.26 -3.58
CA GLN A 15 8.27 25.70 -4.95
C GLN A 15 6.98 25.93 -5.75
N LEU A 16 5.91 25.22 -5.43
CA LEU A 16 4.57 25.39 -6.01
C LEU A 16 3.77 26.52 -5.34
N GLY A 17 4.37 27.23 -4.38
CA GLY A 17 3.75 28.37 -3.70
C GLY A 17 2.87 28.00 -2.51
N PHE A 18 2.95 26.76 -2.00
CA PHE A 18 2.24 26.37 -0.78
C PHE A 18 3.05 26.76 0.46
N GLU A 19 2.36 27.24 1.46
CA GLU A 19 2.92 27.49 2.79
C GLU A 19 2.89 26.20 3.60
N VAL A 20 4.04 25.56 3.75
CA VAL A 20 4.18 24.28 4.48
C VAL A 20 5.60 24.17 5.02
N THR A 21 5.73 23.73 6.27
CA THR A 21 7.01 23.36 6.87
C THR A 21 6.96 21.90 7.36
N LEU A 22 8.11 21.24 7.36
CA LEU A 22 8.17 19.87 7.85
C LEU A 22 7.78 19.72 9.33
N PRO A 23 8.15 20.62 10.26
CA PRO A 23 7.69 20.53 11.65
C PRO A 23 6.17 20.57 11.80
N GLU A 24 5.45 21.45 11.07
CA GLU A 24 3.98 21.52 11.13
C GLU A 24 3.32 20.21 10.64
N VAL A 25 3.85 19.62 9.59
CA VAL A 25 3.37 18.33 9.08
C VAL A 25 3.72 17.19 10.05
N GLN A 26 4.84 17.30 10.76
CA GLN A 26 5.29 16.34 11.77
C GLN A 26 4.38 16.33 12.99
N GLU A 27 3.86 17.50 13.41
CA GLU A 27 2.85 17.61 14.47
C GLU A 27 1.58 16.84 14.13
N LEU A 28 1.12 16.90 12.88
CA LEU A 28 -0.03 16.12 12.40
C LEU A 28 0.21 14.60 12.38
N ALA A 29 1.45 14.19 12.17
CA ALA A 29 1.82 12.78 12.18
C ALA A 29 2.01 12.23 13.60
N GLY A 30 2.20 13.10 14.60
CA GLY A 30 2.48 12.72 15.99
C GLY A 30 3.72 11.85 16.10
N VAL A 31 3.56 10.68 16.73
CA VAL A 31 4.63 9.67 16.84
C VAL A 31 4.81 8.84 15.58
N GLY A 32 3.94 9.02 14.59
CA GLY A 32 3.95 8.29 13.34
C GLY A 32 4.98 8.80 12.34
N VAL A 33 5.07 8.14 11.20
CA VAL A 33 5.94 8.54 10.09
C VAL A 33 5.20 9.49 9.18
N VAL A 34 5.80 10.65 8.89
CA VAL A 34 5.26 11.62 7.95
C VAL A 34 5.09 11.01 6.56
N GLY A 35 3.87 11.11 6.03
CA GLY A 35 3.51 10.66 4.69
C GLY A 35 2.64 11.69 3.95
N ARG A 36 2.40 11.47 2.66
CA ARG A 36 1.57 12.36 1.83
C ARG A 36 0.20 12.71 2.41
N PRO A 37 -0.50 11.81 3.13
CA PRO A 37 -1.75 12.17 3.80
C PRO A 37 -1.61 13.33 4.79
N HIS A 38 -0.50 13.38 5.57
CA HIS A 38 -0.27 14.45 6.53
C HIS A 38 -0.03 15.81 5.84
N PHE A 39 0.68 15.82 4.70
CA PHE A 39 0.79 17.02 3.86
C PHE A 39 -0.58 17.45 3.32
N ALA A 40 -1.40 16.52 2.85
CA ALA A 40 -2.74 16.84 2.40
C ALA A 40 -3.61 17.41 3.53
N GLN A 41 -3.54 16.85 4.74
CA GLN A 41 -4.21 17.36 5.93
C GLN A 41 -3.78 18.80 6.26
N HIS A 42 -2.47 19.07 6.24
CA HIS A 42 -1.93 20.40 6.46
C HIS A 42 -2.48 21.41 5.46
N LEU A 43 -2.41 21.10 4.14
CA LEU A 43 -2.90 21.98 3.09
C LEU A 43 -4.41 22.25 3.18
N VAL A 44 -5.19 21.30 3.68
CA VAL A 44 -6.62 21.48 3.94
C VAL A 44 -6.86 22.30 5.20
N ALA A 45 -6.16 22.02 6.28
CA ALA A 45 -6.29 22.73 7.57
C ALA A 45 -5.90 24.20 7.42
N THR A 46 -4.94 24.52 6.56
CA THR A 46 -4.49 25.89 6.27
C THR A 46 -5.28 26.54 5.12
N HIS A 47 -6.38 25.95 4.70
CA HIS A 47 -7.25 26.47 3.63
C HIS A 47 -6.57 26.69 2.27
N GLN A 48 -5.42 26.11 2.02
CA GLN A 48 -4.70 26.23 0.74
C GLN A 48 -5.29 25.32 -0.33
N ILE A 49 -5.92 24.22 0.08
CA ILE A 49 -6.64 23.28 -0.82
C ILE A 49 -7.98 22.90 -0.16
N PRO A 50 -9.09 22.82 -0.95
CA PRO A 50 -10.42 22.63 -0.38
C PRO A 50 -10.68 21.25 0.26
N SER A 51 -9.96 20.19 -0.17
CA SER A 51 -10.17 18.83 0.35
C SER A 51 -8.98 17.92 0.12
N MET A 52 -8.91 16.84 0.91
CA MET A 52 -7.91 15.78 0.76
C MET A 52 -7.87 15.22 -0.67
N ALA A 53 -9.04 14.94 -1.24
CA ALA A 53 -9.15 14.43 -2.61
C ALA A 53 -8.54 15.40 -3.64
N MET A 54 -8.75 16.70 -3.46
CA MET A 54 -8.15 17.74 -4.32
C MET A 54 -6.65 17.86 -4.12
N ALA A 55 -6.13 17.69 -2.89
CA ALA A 55 -4.70 17.68 -2.63
C ALA A 55 -4.00 16.53 -3.39
N PHE A 56 -4.57 15.34 -3.33
CA PHE A 56 -4.04 14.21 -4.10
C PHE A 56 -4.20 14.40 -5.61
N LYS A 57 -5.35 14.89 -6.07
CA LYS A 57 -5.59 15.15 -7.50
C LYS A 57 -4.62 16.16 -8.08
N ARG A 58 -4.28 17.22 -7.35
CA ARG A 58 -3.48 18.35 -7.85
C ARG A 58 -1.98 18.17 -7.65
N VAL A 59 -1.53 17.73 -6.45
CA VAL A 59 -0.12 17.85 -6.09
C VAL A 59 0.51 16.61 -5.45
N LEU A 60 -0.24 15.75 -4.75
CA LEU A 60 0.33 14.66 -3.94
C LEU A 60 0.06 13.24 -4.49
N GLY A 61 -0.83 13.09 -5.46
CA GLY A 61 -1.19 11.80 -6.04
C GLY A 61 -0.11 11.22 -6.96
N SER A 62 -0.36 10.01 -7.46
CA SER A 62 0.56 9.35 -8.39
C SER A 62 0.83 10.21 -9.62
N GLY A 63 2.10 10.36 -9.99
CA GLY A 63 2.54 11.19 -11.12
C GLY A 63 2.41 12.70 -10.92
N LYS A 64 2.09 13.17 -9.70
CA LYS A 64 2.03 14.59 -9.36
C LYS A 64 3.37 15.08 -8.78
N PRO A 65 3.62 16.40 -8.74
CA PRO A 65 4.91 16.94 -8.27
C PRO A 65 5.33 16.42 -6.88
N GLY A 66 4.41 16.27 -5.93
CA GLY A 66 4.68 15.73 -4.60
C GLY A 66 4.72 14.20 -4.54
N ASP A 67 4.60 13.50 -5.67
CA ASP A 67 4.83 12.06 -5.74
C ASP A 67 6.33 11.74 -5.80
N ILE A 68 7.03 12.13 -4.76
CA ILE A 68 8.47 11.84 -4.64
C ILE A 68 8.65 10.34 -4.51
N ARG A 69 9.29 9.74 -5.49
CA ARG A 69 9.64 8.32 -5.45
C ARG A 69 10.68 8.09 -4.36
N ALA A 70 10.36 7.23 -3.40
CA ALA A 70 11.36 6.72 -2.49
C ALA A 70 12.30 5.77 -3.27
N ASN A 71 13.56 5.71 -2.88
CA ASN A 71 14.42 4.61 -3.29
C ASN A 71 13.92 3.35 -2.55
N TRP A 72 12.98 2.65 -3.17
CA TRP A 72 12.52 1.36 -2.66
C TRP A 72 13.60 0.32 -2.93
N PRO A 73 13.81 -0.62 -2.02
CA PRO A 73 14.66 -1.78 -2.29
C PRO A 73 14.10 -2.54 -3.50
N THR A 74 14.94 -3.33 -4.14
CA THR A 74 14.48 -4.29 -5.13
C THR A 74 13.54 -5.31 -4.47
N LEU A 75 12.76 -6.03 -5.27
CA LEU A 75 11.86 -7.06 -4.79
C LEU A 75 12.61 -8.10 -3.96
N ASP A 76 13.73 -8.61 -4.49
CA ASP A 76 14.59 -9.59 -3.82
C ASP A 76 15.08 -9.09 -2.46
N THR A 77 15.56 -7.84 -2.42
CA THR A 77 16.03 -7.22 -1.17
C THR A 77 14.89 -7.08 -0.15
N ALA A 78 13.69 -6.68 -0.59
CA ALA A 78 12.54 -6.53 0.30
C ALA A 78 12.08 -7.89 0.85
N VAL A 79 12.01 -8.91 0.00
CA VAL A 79 11.66 -10.27 0.39
C VAL A 79 12.70 -10.85 1.35
N SER A 80 14.01 -10.72 1.04
CA SER A 80 15.07 -11.23 1.93
C SER A 80 15.02 -10.58 3.31
N TRP A 81 14.80 -9.27 3.42
CA TRP A 81 14.68 -8.62 4.73
C TRP A 81 13.54 -9.17 5.58
N ILE A 82 12.41 -9.52 4.94
CA ILE A 82 11.25 -10.09 5.64
C ILE A 82 11.56 -11.53 6.09
N THR A 83 12.09 -12.34 5.20
CA THR A 83 12.38 -13.76 5.47
C THR A 83 13.54 -13.94 6.47
N ASP A 84 14.60 -13.12 6.36
CA ASP A 84 15.73 -13.12 7.30
C ASP A 84 15.31 -12.70 8.72
N ALA A 85 14.27 -11.87 8.82
CA ALA A 85 13.65 -11.52 10.10
C ALA A 85 12.68 -12.59 10.63
N GLY A 86 12.53 -13.74 9.96
CA GLY A 86 11.58 -14.80 10.31
C GLY A 86 10.12 -14.48 9.92
N GLY A 87 9.91 -13.45 9.08
CA GLY A 87 8.58 -13.08 8.60
C GLY A 87 8.17 -13.82 7.33
N ILE A 88 6.89 -13.69 6.98
CA ILE A 88 6.30 -14.22 5.75
C ILE A 88 6.08 -13.06 4.80
N ALA A 89 6.73 -13.08 3.64
CA ALA A 89 6.53 -12.07 2.60
C ALA A 89 5.21 -12.33 1.85
N ILE A 90 4.37 -11.30 1.75
CA ILE A 90 3.04 -11.38 1.11
C ILE A 90 2.89 -10.22 0.12
N VAL A 91 2.43 -10.48 -1.10
CA VAL A 91 2.01 -9.44 -2.04
C VAL A 91 0.65 -8.91 -1.60
N ALA A 92 0.62 -7.66 -1.13
CA ALA A 92 -0.58 -7.01 -0.61
C ALA A 92 -1.45 -6.43 -1.73
N HIS A 93 -2.77 -6.46 -1.58
CA HIS A 93 -3.81 -5.83 -2.43
C HIS A 93 -3.47 -5.76 -3.95
N PRO A 94 -3.11 -6.87 -4.63
CA PRO A 94 -2.56 -6.84 -5.98
C PRO A 94 -3.53 -6.28 -7.03
N MET A 95 -4.84 -6.36 -6.79
CA MET A 95 -5.87 -5.78 -7.69
C MET A 95 -5.96 -4.26 -7.60
N LYS A 96 -5.25 -3.62 -6.66
CA LYS A 96 -5.12 -2.15 -6.58
C LYS A 96 -3.94 -1.62 -7.39
N TYR A 97 -3.10 -2.50 -7.93
CA TYR A 97 -2.02 -2.09 -8.81
C TYR A 97 -2.57 -1.75 -10.20
N ASP A 98 -2.08 -0.68 -10.78
CA ASP A 98 -2.41 -0.29 -12.16
C ASP A 98 -1.58 -1.11 -13.14
N MET A 99 -1.87 -2.41 -13.21
CA MET A 99 -1.18 -3.36 -14.08
C MET A 99 -2.12 -4.41 -14.66
N THR A 100 -1.74 -4.93 -15.82
CA THR A 100 -2.44 -6.05 -16.45
C THR A 100 -2.18 -7.36 -15.71
N LEU A 101 -3.07 -8.36 -15.87
CA LEU A 101 -2.86 -9.69 -15.29
C LEU A 101 -1.55 -10.35 -15.77
N THR A 102 -1.12 -10.07 -17.00
CA THR A 102 0.18 -10.55 -17.51
C THR A 102 1.34 -9.98 -16.71
N LYS A 103 1.31 -8.69 -16.41
CA LYS A 103 2.34 -8.05 -15.57
C LYS A 103 2.28 -8.54 -14.12
N LEU A 104 1.07 -8.77 -13.59
CA LEU A 104 0.91 -9.35 -12.25
C LEU A 104 1.50 -10.76 -12.18
N ARG A 105 1.29 -11.60 -13.19
CA ARG A 105 1.91 -12.92 -13.25
C ARG A 105 3.43 -12.85 -13.25
N GLY A 106 4.04 -11.97 -14.06
CA GLY A 106 5.48 -11.76 -14.05
C GLY A 106 6.00 -11.29 -12.67
N LEU A 107 5.27 -10.36 -12.02
CA LEU A 107 5.59 -9.96 -10.66
C LEU A 107 5.54 -11.14 -9.66
N LEU A 108 4.54 -12.02 -9.77
CA LEU A 108 4.42 -13.19 -8.89
C LEU A 108 5.52 -14.23 -9.16
N GLU A 109 5.94 -14.41 -10.42
CA GLU A 109 7.06 -15.26 -10.79
C GLU A 109 8.37 -14.75 -10.15
N ASP A 110 8.66 -13.47 -10.29
CA ASP A 110 9.82 -12.84 -9.66
C ASP A 110 9.73 -12.90 -8.13
N PHE A 111 8.53 -12.70 -7.57
CA PHE A 111 8.29 -12.74 -6.13
C PHE A 111 8.53 -14.13 -5.52
N VAL A 112 8.04 -15.18 -6.18
CA VAL A 112 8.28 -16.58 -5.77
C VAL A 112 9.76 -16.93 -5.91
N ALA A 113 10.42 -16.52 -7.01
CA ALA A 113 11.85 -16.73 -7.20
C ALA A 113 12.70 -16.04 -6.11
N ALA A 114 12.24 -14.90 -5.60
CA ALA A 114 12.87 -14.20 -4.47
C ALA A 114 12.58 -14.84 -3.09
N GLY A 115 11.76 -15.87 -3.01
CA GLY A 115 11.36 -16.54 -1.75
C GLY A 115 10.08 -15.99 -1.13
N GLY A 116 9.28 -15.24 -1.87
CA GLY A 116 7.96 -14.78 -1.44
C GLY A 116 6.98 -15.93 -1.27
N GLN A 117 6.09 -15.86 -0.27
CA GLN A 117 5.31 -17.00 0.19
C GLN A 117 3.80 -16.80 0.13
N GLY A 118 3.33 -15.55 0.06
CA GLY A 118 1.90 -15.29 0.17
C GLY A 118 1.36 -14.28 -0.84
N LEU A 119 0.05 -14.37 -1.07
CA LEU A 119 -0.73 -13.45 -1.89
C LEU A 119 -1.99 -13.02 -1.15
N GLU A 120 -2.24 -11.74 -1.05
CA GLU A 120 -3.51 -11.25 -0.50
C GLU A 120 -4.63 -11.46 -1.52
N VAL A 121 -5.48 -12.45 -1.23
CA VAL A 121 -6.60 -12.86 -2.09
C VAL A 121 -7.84 -12.01 -1.83
N LEU A 122 -8.04 -11.60 -0.57
CA LEU A 122 -9.15 -10.75 -0.15
C LEU A 122 -8.63 -9.44 0.44
N THR A 123 -9.08 -8.32 -0.13
CA THR A 123 -8.75 -6.97 0.32
C THR A 123 -10.03 -6.15 0.47
N GLY A 124 -10.52 -6.00 1.71
CA GLY A 124 -11.78 -5.28 1.97
C GLY A 124 -12.96 -5.87 1.20
N TYR A 125 -13.85 -5.00 0.72
CA TYR A 125 -14.94 -5.41 -0.18
C TYR A 125 -14.41 -5.57 -1.61
N GLN A 126 -14.44 -6.79 -2.11
CA GLN A 126 -13.93 -7.17 -3.43
C GLN A 126 -14.94 -8.04 -4.16
N ASP A 127 -15.11 -7.84 -5.46
CA ASP A 127 -16.02 -8.66 -6.25
C ASP A 127 -15.51 -10.11 -6.40
N ALA A 128 -16.45 -11.04 -6.56
CA ALA A 128 -16.15 -12.47 -6.61
C ALA A 128 -15.21 -12.86 -7.78
N GLN A 129 -15.27 -12.15 -8.90
CA GLN A 129 -14.40 -12.44 -10.05
C GLN A 129 -12.94 -12.15 -9.72
N ARG A 130 -12.64 -11.03 -9.06
CA ARG A 130 -11.28 -10.68 -8.61
C ARG A 130 -10.78 -11.66 -7.57
N VAL A 131 -11.62 -12.00 -6.60
CA VAL A 131 -11.28 -13.01 -5.58
C VAL A 131 -10.93 -14.34 -6.23
N ASN A 132 -11.76 -14.82 -7.16
CA ASN A 132 -11.50 -16.07 -7.88
C ASN A 132 -10.19 -16.00 -8.69
N THR A 133 -9.95 -14.90 -9.39
CA THR A 133 -8.71 -14.70 -10.15
C THR A 133 -7.47 -14.75 -9.24
N LEU A 134 -7.53 -14.13 -8.06
CA LEU A 134 -6.40 -14.16 -7.11
C LEU A 134 -6.25 -15.53 -6.46
N ALA A 135 -7.34 -16.22 -6.15
CA ALA A 135 -7.31 -17.58 -5.63
C ALA A 135 -6.66 -18.55 -6.65
N ASP A 136 -7.00 -18.42 -7.94
CA ASP A 136 -6.40 -19.23 -8.99
C ASP A 136 -4.89 -18.91 -9.17
N LEU A 137 -4.50 -17.65 -9.02
CA LEU A 137 -3.08 -17.25 -9.01
C LEU A 137 -2.34 -17.81 -7.79
N ALA A 138 -2.95 -17.75 -6.59
CA ALA A 138 -2.36 -18.31 -5.38
C ALA A 138 -2.09 -19.82 -5.55
N GLN A 139 -3.08 -20.58 -6.05
CA GLN A 139 -2.89 -22.01 -6.35
C GLN A 139 -1.81 -22.25 -7.43
N ARG A 140 -1.84 -21.47 -8.50
CA ARG A 140 -0.90 -21.63 -9.63
C ARG A 140 0.56 -21.47 -9.21
N TYR A 141 0.83 -20.54 -8.30
CA TYR A 141 2.18 -20.19 -7.85
C TYR A 141 2.54 -20.78 -6.49
N ASP A 142 1.70 -21.70 -5.97
CA ASP A 142 1.86 -22.34 -4.65
C ASP A 142 2.05 -21.32 -3.51
N LEU A 143 1.24 -20.26 -3.55
CA LEU A 143 1.25 -19.18 -2.57
C LEU A 143 0.15 -19.37 -1.53
N TYR A 144 0.50 -19.14 -0.26
CA TYR A 144 -0.49 -19.02 0.81
C TYR A 144 -1.37 -17.79 0.59
N ALA A 145 -2.65 -17.91 0.96
CA ALA A 145 -3.61 -16.83 0.81
C ALA A 145 -3.74 -16.02 2.09
N SER A 146 -3.72 -14.71 1.99
CA SER A 146 -4.09 -13.81 3.08
C SER A 146 -5.36 -13.04 2.78
N ALA A 147 -5.96 -12.49 3.84
CA ALA A 147 -7.14 -11.65 3.79
C ALA A 147 -7.00 -10.48 4.76
N GLY A 148 -7.42 -9.30 4.34
CA GLY A 148 -7.39 -8.09 5.16
C GLY A 148 -8.44 -7.08 4.71
N SER A 149 -8.82 -6.16 5.60
CA SER A 149 -9.77 -5.09 5.29
C SER A 149 -9.13 -3.92 4.54
N ASP A 150 -7.81 -3.79 4.61
CA ASP A 150 -7.06 -2.61 4.17
C ASP A 150 -7.58 -1.32 4.83
N PHE A 151 -7.95 -1.42 6.12
CA PHE A 151 -8.47 -0.32 6.91
C PHE A 151 -7.40 0.76 7.10
N HIS A 152 -7.76 2.01 6.81
CA HIS A 152 -6.89 3.16 7.01
C HIS A 152 -7.53 4.22 7.92
N GLN A 153 -8.87 4.36 7.87
CA GLN A 153 -9.62 5.34 8.67
C GLN A 153 -11.10 4.95 8.77
N PRO A 154 -11.80 5.41 9.82
CA PRO A 154 -13.25 5.24 9.93
C PRO A 154 -14.02 5.87 8.77
N GLY A 155 -15.27 5.40 8.54
CA GLY A 155 -16.15 5.96 7.52
C GLY A 155 -15.92 5.42 6.11
N GLN A 156 -15.17 4.33 5.98
CA GLN A 156 -14.96 3.61 4.72
C GLN A 156 -15.64 2.23 4.76
N PRO A 157 -16.93 2.11 4.40
CA PRO A 157 -17.68 0.84 4.55
C PRO A 157 -17.11 -0.33 3.75
N TRP A 158 -16.31 -0.05 2.74
CA TRP A 158 -15.61 -1.06 1.92
C TRP A 158 -14.31 -1.59 2.54
N ALA A 159 -13.84 -0.99 3.63
CA ALA A 159 -12.58 -1.31 4.30
C ALA A 159 -12.72 -1.32 5.84
N GLU A 160 -13.90 -1.66 6.37
CA GLU A 160 -14.12 -1.74 7.82
C GLU A 160 -13.35 -2.89 8.46
N LEU A 161 -12.87 -2.66 9.69
CA LEU A 161 -12.22 -3.69 10.50
C LEU A 161 -13.16 -4.87 10.73
N GLY A 162 -12.65 -6.10 10.54
CA GLY A 162 -13.40 -7.33 10.74
C GLY A 162 -14.43 -7.63 9.66
N ARG A 163 -14.60 -6.79 8.67
CA ARG A 163 -15.56 -6.96 7.58
C ARG A 163 -14.90 -7.47 6.31
N VAL A 164 -14.43 -8.70 6.39
CA VAL A 164 -13.77 -9.41 5.27
C VAL A 164 -14.50 -10.74 5.06
N ALA A 165 -14.77 -11.10 3.80
CA ALA A 165 -15.37 -12.40 3.47
C ALA A 165 -14.41 -13.55 3.83
N ALA A 166 -14.94 -14.79 3.88
CA ALA A 166 -14.10 -15.98 4.02
C ALA A 166 -13.25 -16.19 2.76
N LEU A 167 -12.02 -16.68 2.94
CA LEU A 167 -11.20 -17.14 1.82
C LEU A 167 -11.91 -18.30 1.10
N PRO A 168 -11.77 -18.42 -0.24
CA PRO A 168 -12.22 -19.61 -0.97
C PRO A 168 -11.59 -20.89 -0.41
N ASP A 169 -12.36 -21.97 -0.29
CA ASP A 169 -11.93 -23.25 0.31
C ASP A 169 -10.68 -23.86 -0.34
N ARG A 170 -10.43 -23.51 -1.62
CA ARG A 170 -9.26 -23.96 -2.37
C ARG A 170 -7.97 -23.24 -1.99
N CYS A 171 -8.04 -22.18 -1.21
CA CYS A 171 -6.86 -21.44 -0.76
C CYS A 171 -6.30 -22.04 0.51
N VAL A 172 -4.98 -22.11 0.62
CA VAL A 172 -4.29 -22.44 1.87
C VAL A 172 -4.03 -21.15 2.64
N PRO A 173 -4.65 -20.94 3.81
CA PRO A 173 -4.50 -19.70 4.56
C PRO A 173 -3.07 -19.50 5.08
N VAL A 174 -2.53 -18.29 5.01
CA VAL A 174 -1.17 -17.98 5.49
C VAL A 174 -1.00 -18.22 6.99
N TRP A 175 -2.05 -18.07 7.79
CA TRP A 175 -1.99 -18.32 9.24
C TRP A 175 -1.80 -19.80 9.62
N THR A 176 -1.88 -20.72 8.67
CA THR A 176 -1.47 -22.12 8.91
C THR A 176 0.04 -22.26 9.11
N LEU A 177 0.82 -21.24 8.77
CA LEU A 177 2.26 -21.16 9.02
C LEU A 177 2.60 -20.67 10.45
N TRP A 178 1.61 -20.20 11.20
CA TRP A 178 1.81 -19.67 12.56
C TRP A 178 1.58 -20.77 13.61
N SER A 179 2.41 -21.77 13.62
CA SER A 179 2.37 -22.87 14.60
C SER A 179 3.44 -22.69 15.67
#